data_00c88e593e9dc9b6c3b020c3d211adfd
#
_entry.id   00c88e593e9dc9b6c3b020c3d211adfd
#
_cell.length_a   1.000
_cell.length_b   1.000
_cell.length_c   1.000
_cell.angle_alpha   90.00
_cell.angle_beta   90.00
_cell.angle_gamma   90.00
#
_symmetry.space_group_name_H-M   'P 1'
#
loop_
_entity.id
_entity.type
_entity.pdbx_description
1 polymer ?
#
loop_
_entity_poly.entity_id
_entity_poly.type
_entity_poly.pdbx_seq_one_letter_code
_entity_poly.pdbx_strand_id
1 'polypeptide(L)' 'MGNGVITALQVQKRDKERVNVFIDGEFAFGLNLLDAARLRKGQVLAEAEIAT' A
#
# COMPACT_ATOMS: atom_id res chain seq x y z
N MET A 1 11.23 -6.25 12.26
CA MET A 1 11.26 -5.53 11.93
C MET A 1 10.33 -4.50 11.92
N GLY A 2 9.85 -3.86 11.79
CA GLY A 2 9.28 -2.73 12.08
C GLY A 2 8.34 -2.11 11.17
N ASN A 3 8.43 -0.86 11.08
CA ASN A 3 7.56 -0.06 10.26
C ASN A 3 8.10 0.09 8.85
N GLY A 4 7.21 0.35 7.92
CA GLY A 4 7.60 0.65 6.54
C GLY A 4 6.95 1.92 6.08
N VAL A 5 7.54 2.55 5.08
CA VAL A 5 7.02 3.79 4.51
C VAL A 5 6.39 3.49 3.16
N ILE A 6 5.17 3.96 2.96
CA ILE A 6 4.52 3.82 1.66
C ILE A 6 5.24 4.70 0.65
N THR A 7 5.86 4.08 -0.35
CA THR A 7 6.61 4.81 -1.36
C THR A 7 5.83 5.00 -2.64
N ALA A 8 4.82 4.19 -2.89
CA ALA A 8 3.96 4.36 -4.06
C ALA A 8 2.62 3.66 -3.86
N LEU A 9 1.60 4.18 -4.50
CA LEU A 9 0.27 3.59 -4.56
C LEU A 9 -0.12 3.62 -6.03
N GLN A 10 -0.29 2.45 -6.64
CA GLN A 10 -0.56 2.36 -8.07
C GLN A 10 -1.84 1.60 -8.35
N VAL A 11 -2.76 2.23 -9.07
CA VAL A 11 -3.99 1.56 -9.49
C VAL A 11 -3.63 0.54 -10.57
N GLN A 12 -4.17 -0.66 -10.44
CA GLN A 12 -3.91 -1.71 -11.42
C GLN A 12 -4.55 -1.38 -12.76
N LYS A 13 -3.85 -1.71 -13.84
CA LYS A 13 -4.36 -1.39 -15.17
C LYS A 13 -5.60 -2.17 -15.53
N ARG A 14 -5.66 -3.43 -15.12
CA ARG A 14 -6.78 -4.29 -15.49
C ARG A 14 -7.93 -4.24 -14.51
N ASP A 15 -7.66 -3.82 -13.30
CA ASP A 15 -8.70 -3.72 -12.28
C ASP A 15 -8.52 -2.41 -11.54
N LYS A 16 -9.26 -1.39 -11.97
CA LYS A 16 -9.12 -0.05 -11.42
C LYS A 16 -9.70 0.07 -10.02
N GLU A 17 -10.28 -0.98 -9.49
CA GLU A 17 -10.73 -1.01 -8.11
C GLU A 17 -9.67 -1.59 -7.18
N ARG A 18 -8.50 -1.95 -7.71
CA ARG A 18 -7.41 -2.50 -6.93
C ARG A 18 -6.20 -1.59 -7.01
N VAL A 19 -5.52 -1.45 -5.88
CA VAL A 19 -4.33 -0.60 -5.78
C VAL A 19 -3.18 -1.43 -5.24
N ASN A 20 -2.04 -1.34 -5.90
CA ASN A 20 -0.80 -1.97 -5.43
C ASN A 20 -0.10 -1.01 -4.50
N VAL A 21 0.22 -1.48 -3.30
CA VAL A 21 0.92 -0.68 -2.29
C VAL A 21 2.39 -1.09 -2.28
N PHE A 22 3.24 -0.09 -2.40
CA PHE A 22 4.70 -0.28 -2.36
C PHE A 22 5.23 0.29 -1.05
N ILE A 23 6.02 -0.51 -0.36
CA ILE A 23 6.64 -0.15 0.91
C ILE A 23 8.14 -0.18 0.73
N ASP A 24 8.81 0.91 1.07
CA ASP A 24 10.28 1.01 0.95
C ASP A 24 10.79 0.65 -0.45
N GLY A 25 10.00 1.00 -1.46
CA GLY A 25 10.38 0.78 -2.85
C GLY A 25 10.04 -0.59 -3.41
N GLU A 26 9.40 -1.45 -2.64
CA GLU A 26 9.07 -2.80 -3.09
C GLU A 26 7.57 -3.06 -2.96
N PHE A 27 7.04 -3.88 -3.86
CA PHE A 27 5.64 -4.26 -3.78
C PHE A 27 5.38 -4.99 -2.46
N ALA A 28 4.37 -4.56 -1.75
CA ALA A 28 4.02 -5.16 -0.47
C ALA A 28 2.71 -5.93 -0.52
N PHE A 29 1.63 -5.30 -0.97
CA PHE A 29 0.32 -5.96 -1.03
C PHE A 29 -0.63 -5.15 -1.90
N GLY A 30 -1.76 -5.77 -2.23
CA GLY A 30 -2.84 -5.11 -2.95
C GLY A 30 -4.02 -4.84 -2.05
N LEU A 31 -4.71 -3.74 -2.27
CA LEU A 31 -5.93 -3.39 -1.56
C LEU A 31 -7.00 -3.00 -2.55
N ASN A 32 -8.27 -3.04 -2.11
CA ASN A 32 -9.30 -2.44 -2.94
C ASN A 32 -9.19 -0.92 -2.84
N LEU A 33 -9.78 -0.24 -3.83
CA LEU A 33 -9.64 1.20 -3.94
C LEU A 33 -10.16 1.95 -2.71
N LEU A 34 -11.24 1.48 -2.12
CA LEU A 34 -11.81 2.15 -0.95
C LEU A 34 -10.87 2.09 0.25
N ASP A 35 -10.23 0.94 0.46
CA ASP A 35 -9.27 0.81 1.55
C ASP A 35 -8.01 1.61 1.26
N ALA A 36 -7.55 1.59 0.01
CA ALA A 36 -6.35 2.33 -0.37
C ALA A 36 -6.55 3.84 -0.26
N ALA A 37 -7.78 4.32 -0.33
CA ALA A 37 -8.07 5.73 -0.22
C ALA A 37 -7.70 6.30 1.16
N ARG A 38 -7.52 5.44 2.15
CA ARG A 38 -7.10 5.85 3.48
C ARG A 38 -5.59 5.98 3.61
N LEU A 39 -4.87 5.53 2.61
CA LEU A 39 -3.41 5.52 2.65
C LEU A 39 -2.84 6.67 1.84
N ARG A 40 -1.65 7.10 2.19
CA ARG A 40 -0.97 8.18 1.49
C ARG A 40 0.49 7.84 1.29
N LYS A 41 1.03 8.29 0.17
CA LYS A 41 2.46 8.18 -0.07
C LYS A 41 3.20 8.93 1.01
N GLY A 42 4.22 8.29 1.57
CA GLY A 42 4.99 8.85 2.68
C GLY A 42 4.47 8.46 4.05
N GLN A 43 3.31 7.82 4.12
CA GLN A 43 2.76 7.37 5.38
C GLN A 43 3.56 6.20 5.93
N VAL A 44 3.75 6.18 7.24
CA VAL A 44 4.43 5.07 7.92
C VAL A 44 3.38 4.08 8.39
N LEU A 45 3.56 2.82 8.03
CA LEU A 45 2.69 1.74 8.48
C LEU A 45 3.42 0.87 9.49
N ALA A 46 2.73 0.49 10.56
CA ALA A 46 3.28 -0.43 11.53
C ALA A 46 3.33 -1.84 10.94
N GLU A 47 4.21 -2.67 11.48
CA GLU A 47 4.35 -4.03 11.01
C GLU A 47 3.03 -4.79 11.01
N ALA A 48 2.22 -4.62 12.04
CA ALA A 48 0.93 -5.30 12.13
C ALA A 48 -0.02 -4.88 11.00
N GLU A 49 0.08 -3.65 10.51
CA GLU A 49 -0.74 -3.17 9.41
C GLU A 49 -0.28 -3.74 8.07
N ILE A 50 1.01 -3.95 7.93
CA ILE A 50 1.58 -4.49 6.71
C ILE A 50 1.31 -5.99 6.60
N ALA A 51 1.32 -6.69 7.70
CA ALA A 51 1.21 -8.15 7.73
C ALA A 51 -0.20 -8.70 7.56
N THR A 52 -1.21 -7.87 7.54
CA THR A 52 -2.60 -8.36 7.42
C THR A 52 -3.01 -8.76 5.99
#